data_7d94e62f9e9e286c3af36953dee55203
#
_entry.id   7d94e62f9e9e286c3af36953dee55203
#
_cell.length_a   1.000
_cell.length_b   1.000
_cell.length_c   1.000
_cell.angle_alpha   90.00
_cell.angle_beta   90.00
_cell.angle_gamma   90.00
#
_symmetry.space_group_name_H-M   'P 1'
#
loop_
_entity.id
_entity.type
_entity.pdbx_description
1 polymer ?
#
loop_
_entity_poly.entity_id
_entity_poly.type
_entity_poly.pdbx_seq_one_letter_code
_entity_poly.pdbx_strand_id
1 'polypeptide(L)'
;MKRNLVTLALALGIAVLLFFVLRLEKQRAAGANCRLVYWNIQNGMWDGQNDNYDRFVAWVREKQPDICVWAEAQSIYYTDSDRPMRPDEQYLVAHWSELAARYGHPYVYIGGQRDDFPQAITSTHPIDNIDRIIGNGADSVVLHGCGWAQIKFRGKRLNIVTLHLAPHQWAPGLPSDEARKASAERCEGDKYRRMEIQYICEHTVATHPEAGDEYWMMMGDFNSRSRADNAFYRYPDNDTKLYVHDYIASQTPYLDALLEKHPGEMHVTMHYPARLDYVYMTRPLLERTVECRVCHDFYTEPVRDPQQLSNFWRPSDHRPIVVDFKL
;
A
#
# COMPACT_ATOMS: atom_id res chain seq x y z
N MET A 1 -38.08 -30.07 19.11
CA MET A 1 -38.48 -28.66 18.91
C MET A 1 -37.61 -27.65 19.58
N LYS A 2 -37.35 -27.63 20.91
CA LYS A 2 -36.55 -26.60 21.59
C LYS A 2 -35.11 -26.47 21.05
N ARG A 3 -34.42 -27.55 20.69
CA ARG A 3 -33.03 -27.53 20.17
C ARG A 3 -32.91 -26.87 18.81
N ASN A 4 -33.87 -27.04 17.95
CA ASN A 4 -33.90 -26.40 16.61
C ASN A 4 -34.22 -24.91 16.69
N LEU A 5 -34.98 -24.45 17.67
CA LEU A 5 -35.28 -23.04 17.90
C LEU A 5 -34.04 -22.28 18.39
N VAL A 6 -33.23 -22.89 19.28
CA VAL A 6 -31.97 -22.29 19.77
C VAL A 6 -30.95 -22.19 18.65
N THR A 7 -30.82 -23.20 17.80
CA THR A 7 -29.91 -23.17 16.64
C THR A 7 -30.32 -22.10 15.63
N LEU A 8 -31.64 -21.95 15.38
CA LEU A 8 -32.18 -20.93 14.47
C LEU A 8 -31.94 -19.51 15.02
N ALA A 9 -32.12 -19.29 16.33
CA ALA A 9 -31.87 -18.01 16.98
C ALA A 9 -30.40 -17.63 16.98
N LEU A 10 -29.47 -18.58 17.20
CA LEU A 10 -28.03 -18.38 17.09
C LEU A 10 -27.62 -18.05 15.65
N ALA A 11 -28.11 -18.77 14.67
CA ALA A 11 -27.82 -18.50 13.26
C ALA A 11 -28.30 -17.10 12.82
N LEU A 12 -29.51 -16.70 13.28
CA LEU A 12 -30.06 -15.36 13.03
C LEU A 12 -29.24 -14.29 13.72
N GLY A 13 -28.80 -14.49 14.95
CA GLY A 13 -27.92 -13.58 15.71
C GLY A 13 -26.57 -13.40 15.04
N ILE A 14 -25.95 -14.48 14.54
CA ILE A 14 -24.69 -14.44 13.79
C ILE A 14 -24.89 -13.71 12.46
N ALA A 15 -25.98 -13.96 11.73
CA ALA A 15 -26.26 -13.28 10.46
C ALA A 15 -26.48 -11.78 10.65
N VAL A 16 -27.19 -11.37 11.72
CA VAL A 16 -27.40 -9.97 12.08
C VAL A 16 -26.08 -9.32 12.48
N LEU A 17 -25.26 -9.98 13.28
CA LEU A 17 -23.93 -9.47 13.68
C LEU A 17 -23.02 -9.31 12.46
N LEU A 18 -22.96 -10.31 11.58
CA LEU A 18 -22.23 -10.24 10.31
C LEU A 18 -22.73 -9.09 9.42
N PHE A 19 -24.04 -8.89 9.32
CA PHE A 19 -24.62 -7.78 8.56
C PHE A 19 -24.22 -6.42 9.13
N PHE A 20 -24.20 -6.24 10.46
CA PHE A 20 -23.75 -5.01 11.11
C PHE A 20 -22.24 -4.80 10.94
N VAL A 21 -21.42 -5.83 11.11
CA VAL A 21 -19.95 -5.75 10.89
C VAL A 21 -19.65 -5.37 9.45
N LEU A 22 -20.26 -6.05 8.46
CA LEU A 22 -20.10 -5.74 7.04
C LEU A 22 -20.58 -4.33 6.69
N ARG A 23 -21.63 -3.84 7.36
CA ARG A 23 -22.13 -2.49 7.14
C ARG A 23 -21.21 -1.42 7.75
N LEU A 24 -20.58 -1.70 8.89
CA LEU A 24 -19.61 -0.78 9.52
C LEU A 24 -18.32 -0.65 8.68
N GLU A 25 -17.85 -1.73 8.08
CA GLU A 25 -16.68 -1.68 7.19
C GLU A 25 -16.92 -0.90 5.89
N LYS A 26 -18.17 -0.85 5.42
CA LYS A 26 -18.56 -0.10 4.22
C LYS A 26 -18.69 1.40 4.44
N GLN A 27 -19.06 1.83 5.64
CA GLN A 27 -19.29 3.24 5.92
C GLN A 27 -17.99 3.96 6.27
N ARG A 28 -17.87 5.23 5.85
CA ARG A 28 -16.81 6.12 6.36
C ARG A 28 -16.96 6.25 7.87
N ALA A 29 -15.83 6.40 8.56
CA ALA A 29 -15.84 6.68 9.98
C ALA A 29 -16.69 7.91 10.27
N ALA A 30 -17.39 7.92 11.42
CA ALA A 30 -18.34 8.98 11.76
C ALA A 30 -17.66 10.36 11.79
N GLY A 31 -18.16 11.28 10.99
CA GLY A 31 -17.62 12.64 10.86
C GLY A 31 -16.48 12.78 9.84
N ALA A 32 -16.01 11.71 9.21
CA ALA A 32 -15.04 11.79 8.13
C ALA A 32 -15.67 12.34 6.84
N ASN A 33 -14.91 13.16 6.10
CA ASN A 33 -15.35 13.76 4.85
C ASN A 33 -14.41 13.46 3.66
N CYS A 34 -13.29 12.77 3.91
CA CYS A 34 -12.35 12.29 2.90
C CYS A 34 -11.92 10.87 3.23
N ARG A 35 -11.87 10.00 2.25
CA ARG A 35 -11.37 8.63 2.36
C ARG A 35 -10.24 8.39 1.38
N LEU A 36 -9.17 7.80 1.88
CA LEU A 36 -8.08 7.27 1.08
C LEU A 36 -8.02 5.75 1.23
N VAL A 37 -7.74 5.07 0.12
CA VAL A 37 -7.42 3.64 0.08
C VAL A 37 -6.01 3.48 -0.48
N TYR A 38 -5.15 2.76 0.24
CA TYR A 38 -3.88 2.26 -0.26
C TYR A 38 -3.93 0.73 -0.41
N TRP A 39 -3.35 0.20 -1.49
CA TRP A 39 -3.21 -1.24 -1.68
C TRP A 39 -2.06 -1.58 -2.65
N ASN A 40 -1.20 -2.52 -2.27
CA ASN A 40 -0.35 -3.23 -3.22
C ASN A 40 -1.23 -4.28 -3.92
N ILE A 41 -1.50 -4.06 -5.22
CA ILE A 41 -2.45 -4.85 -6.00
C ILE A 41 -1.83 -6.04 -6.73
N GLN A 42 -0.65 -6.42 -6.35
CA GLN A 42 0.11 -7.56 -6.89
C GLN A 42 0.05 -7.67 -8.43
N ASN A 43 1.14 -7.29 -9.10
CA ASN A 43 1.25 -7.39 -10.56
C ASN A 43 0.05 -6.79 -11.32
N GLY A 44 -0.40 -5.59 -10.90
CA GLY A 44 -1.51 -4.88 -11.54
C GLY A 44 -2.84 -5.60 -11.40
N MET A 45 -3.13 -6.18 -10.25
CA MET A 45 -4.34 -6.96 -10.01
C MET A 45 -4.47 -8.07 -11.07
N TRP A 46 -3.43 -8.91 -11.19
CA TRP A 46 -3.35 -9.97 -12.20
C TRP A 46 -4.63 -10.82 -12.29
N ASP A 47 -5.31 -11.07 -11.16
CA ASP A 47 -6.57 -11.80 -11.12
C ASP A 47 -7.73 -11.05 -11.79
N GLY A 48 -7.65 -9.72 -11.88
CA GLY A 48 -8.67 -8.89 -12.50
C GLY A 48 -8.73 -8.97 -14.02
N GLN A 49 -7.69 -9.49 -14.68
CA GLN A 49 -7.65 -9.58 -16.14
C GLN A 49 -8.79 -10.47 -16.68
N ASN A 50 -9.15 -11.55 -15.98
CA ASN A 50 -10.17 -12.50 -16.42
C ASN A 50 -11.60 -11.93 -16.42
N ASP A 51 -11.88 -10.93 -15.60
CA ASP A 51 -13.19 -10.28 -15.52
C ASP A 51 -13.14 -8.79 -15.91
N ASN A 52 -12.11 -8.41 -16.66
CA ASN A 52 -11.89 -7.02 -17.06
C ASN A 52 -11.91 -6.06 -15.84
N TYR A 53 -11.36 -6.49 -14.73
CA TYR A 53 -11.31 -5.73 -13.46
C TYR A 53 -12.69 -5.39 -12.85
N ASP A 54 -13.77 -6.06 -13.24
CA ASP A 54 -15.12 -5.73 -12.77
C ASP A 54 -15.26 -5.88 -11.25
N ARG A 55 -14.70 -6.93 -10.65
CA ARG A 55 -14.72 -7.13 -9.18
C ARG A 55 -13.92 -6.07 -8.45
N PHE A 56 -12.74 -5.72 -8.98
CA PHE A 56 -11.92 -4.64 -8.45
C PHE A 56 -12.67 -3.30 -8.46
N VAL A 57 -13.22 -2.94 -9.61
CA VAL A 57 -14.03 -1.73 -9.79
C VAL A 57 -15.23 -1.69 -8.85
N ALA A 58 -15.95 -2.82 -8.73
CA ALA A 58 -17.10 -2.92 -7.83
C ALA A 58 -16.71 -2.70 -6.36
N TRP A 59 -15.59 -3.29 -5.92
CA TRP A 59 -15.08 -3.10 -4.57
C TRP A 59 -14.65 -1.65 -4.31
N VAL A 60 -13.91 -1.01 -5.23
CA VAL A 60 -13.53 0.40 -5.08
C VAL A 60 -14.76 1.31 -5.00
N ARG A 61 -15.78 1.07 -5.86
CA ARG A 61 -17.06 1.80 -5.79
C ARG A 61 -17.78 1.63 -4.46
N GLU A 62 -17.72 0.42 -3.89
CA GLU A 62 -18.33 0.13 -2.59
C GLU A 62 -17.65 0.92 -1.46
N LYS A 63 -16.32 1.04 -1.51
CA LYS A 63 -15.54 1.81 -0.51
C LYS A 63 -15.70 3.31 -0.64
N GLN A 64 -16.08 3.82 -1.82
CA GLN A 64 -16.27 5.25 -2.10
C GLN A 64 -15.06 6.11 -1.67
N PRO A 65 -13.83 5.78 -2.07
CA PRO A 65 -12.68 6.60 -1.76
C PRO A 65 -12.70 7.91 -2.55
N ASP A 66 -12.09 8.95 -2.00
CA ASP A 66 -11.79 10.19 -2.72
C ASP A 66 -10.42 10.11 -3.39
N ILE A 67 -9.52 9.30 -2.80
CA ILE A 67 -8.14 9.09 -3.24
C ILE A 67 -7.81 7.61 -3.14
N CYS A 68 -7.20 7.05 -4.16
CA CYS A 68 -6.58 5.73 -4.09
C CYS A 68 -5.11 5.80 -4.43
N VAL A 69 -4.31 4.97 -3.75
CA VAL A 69 -2.89 4.77 -4.02
C VAL A 69 -2.65 3.28 -4.22
N TRP A 70 -2.12 2.92 -5.38
CA TRP A 70 -1.88 1.56 -5.81
C TRP A 70 -0.39 1.33 -5.96
N ALA A 71 0.17 0.30 -5.29
CA ALA A 71 1.50 -0.20 -5.56
C ALA A 71 1.42 -1.41 -6.51
N GLU A 72 2.50 -1.72 -7.23
CA GLU A 72 2.54 -2.71 -8.31
C GLU A 72 1.46 -2.44 -9.38
N ALA A 73 1.32 -1.19 -9.76
CA ALA A 73 0.23 -0.69 -10.60
C ALA A 73 0.43 -0.98 -12.10
N GLN A 74 1.07 -2.10 -12.45
CA GLN A 74 1.30 -2.54 -13.82
C GLN A 74 1.00 -4.03 -13.97
N SER A 75 0.33 -4.42 -15.06
CA SER A 75 0.15 -5.81 -15.42
C SER A 75 1.45 -6.40 -15.97
N ILE A 76 2.07 -7.31 -15.23
CA ILE A 76 3.36 -7.92 -15.58
C ILE A 76 3.19 -9.36 -16.06
N TYR A 77 2.19 -10.07 -15.52
CA TYR A 77 1.91 -11.46 -15.87
C TYR A 77 0.47 -11.62 -16.35
N TYR A 78 0.27 -12.53 -17.28
CA TYR A 78 -1.09 -12.96 -17.63
C TYR A 78 -1.70 -13.77 -16.48
N THR A 79 -3.01 -13.67 -16.33
CA THR A 79 -3.73 -14.62 -15.49
C THR A 79 -3.51 -16.04 -16.03
N ASP A 80 -3.30 -16.98 -15.13
CA ASP A 80 -3.10 -18.41 -15.43
C ASP A 80 -1.79 -18.71 -16.18
N SER A 81 -0.80 -17.82 -16.17
CA SER A 81 0.49 -18.01 -16.82
C SER A 81 1.66 -17.55 -15.95
N ASP A 82 2.76 -18.28 -16.00
CA ASP A 82 4.06 -17.88 -15.45
C ASP A 82 4.93 -17.09 -16.44
N ARG A 83 4.41 -16.89 -17.65
CA ARG A 83 5.08 -16.08 -18.68
C ARG A 83 4.88 -14.60 -18.37
N PRO A 84 5.96 -13.83 -18.18
CA PRO A 84 5.85 -12.39 -18.06
C PRO A 84 5.37 -11.78 -19.39
N MET A 85 4.62 -10.70 -19.29
CA MET A 85 4.21 -9.89 -20.43
C MET A 85 5.44 -9.19 -21.02
N ARG A 86 5.49 -9.09 -22.33
CA ARG A 86 6.43 -8.17 -22.97
C ARG A 86 6.01 -6.71 -22.70
N PRO A 87 6.92 -5.74 -22.80
CA PRO A 87 6.59 -4.34 -22.57
C PRO A 87 5.41 -3.80 -23.41
N ASP A 88 5.26 -4.29 -24.65
CA ASP A 88 4.16 -3.94 -25.54
C ASP A 88 2.83 -4.63 -25.21
N GLU A 89 2.84 -5.64 -24.37
CA GLU A 89 1.67 -6.35 -23.85
C GLU A 89 1.20 -5.82 -22.49
N GLN A 90 2.06 -5.09 -21.77
CA GLN A 90 1.74 -4.52 -20.47
C GLN A 90 0.67 -3.44 -20.61
N TYR A 91 -0.37 -3.56 -19.81
CA TYR A 91 -1.63 -2.88 -20.09
C TYR A 91 -1.91 -1.69 -19.15
N LEU A 92 -1.80 -1.89 -17.84
CA LEU A 92 -2.44 -0.97 -16.89
C LEU A 92 -1.90 0.44 -16.89
N VAL A 93 -0.58 0.66 -17.01
CA VAL A 93 -0.03 2.03 -16.94
C VAL A 93 -0.66 2.94 -18.00
N ALA A 94 -0.83 2.45 -19.22
CA ALA A 94 -1.45 3.20 -20.30
C ALA A 94 -2.98 3.38 -20.10
N HIS A 95 -3.64 2.47 -19.39
CA HIS A 95 -5.10 2.40 -19.27
C HIS A 95 -5.65 2.77 -17.88
N TRP A 96 -4.81 3.24 -16.95
CA TRP A 96 -5.27 3.64 -15.62
C TRP A 96 -6.37 4.71 -15.66
N SER A 97 -6.33 5.64 -16.62
CA SER A 97 -7.38 6.66 -16.76
C SER A 97 -8.74 6.05 -17.08
N GLU A 98 -8.78 5.01 -17.92
CA GLU A 98 -10.01 4.31 -18.28
C GLU A 98 -10.51 3.48 -17.10
N LEU A 99 -9.62 2.74 -16.43
CA LEU A 99 -9.96 1.92 -15.27
C LEU A 99 -10.45 2.79 -14.10
N ALA A 100 -9.74 3.89 -13.80
CA ALA A 100 -10.09 4.81 -12.73
C ALA A 100 -11.43 5.50 -12.95
N ALA A 101 -11.73 5.91 -14.20
CA ALA A 101 -13.01 6.50 -14.55
C ALA A 101 -14.20 5.55 -14.26
N ARG A 102 -14.01 4.23 -14.38
CA ARG A 102 -15.04 3.24 -14.07
C ARG A 102 -15.48 3.24 -12.60
N TYR A 103 -14.63 3.65 -11.67
CA TYR A 103 -15.00 3.83 -10.25
C TYR A 103 -15.11 5.28 -9.81
N GLY A 104 -15.14 6.21 -10.77
CA GLY A 104 -15.45 7.62 -10.51
C GLY A 104 -14.26 8.52 -10.24
N HIS A 105 -13.01 8.08 -10.54
CA HIS A 105 -11.80 8.89 -10.42
C HIS A 105 -11.32 9.40 -11.77
N PRO A 106 -11.60 10.67 -12.12
CA PRO A 106 -11.19 11.23 -13.42
C PRO A 106 -9.71 11.65 -13.47
N TYR A 107 -9.02 11.71 -12.33
CA TYR A 107 -7.63 12.14 -12.25
C TYR A 107 -6.72 10.98 -11.92
N VAL A 108 -5.63 10.86 -12.65
CA VAL A 108 -4.64 9.81 -12.49
C VAL A 108 -3.23 10.39 -12.54
N TYR A 109 -2.38 9.93 -11.66
CA TYR A 109 -0.95 10.20 -11.62
C TYR A 109 -0.19 8.87 -11.53
N ILE A 110 0.79 8.67 -12.38
CA ILE A 110 1.69 7.53 -12.31
C ILE A 110 3.01 8.02 -11.74
N GLY A 111 3.35 7.51 -10.55
CA GLY A 111 4.60 7.76 -9.86
C GLY A 111 5.50 6.54 -9.91
N GLY A 112 6.80 6.71 -9.63
CA GLY A 112 7.73 5.61 -9.51
C GLY A 112 7.85 4.72 -10.75
N GLN A 113 7.68 5.27 -11.93
CA GLN A 113 7.68 4.52 -13.20
C GLN A 113 9.11 4.26 -13.69
N ARG A 114 9.94 3.61 -12.87
CA ARG A 114 11.29 3.21 -13.25
C ARG A 114 11.33 1.86 -13.96
N ASP A 115 10.52 0.93 -13.48
CA ASP A 115 10.46 -0.45 -13.96
C ASP A 115 9.00 -0.94 -14.02
N ASP A 116 8.81 -2.26 -13.97
CA ASP A 116 7.51 -2.92 -14.05
C ASP A 116 6.64 -2.77 -12.78
N PHE A 117 7.11 -2.07 -11.74
CA PHE A 117 6.41 -1.92 -10.46
C PHE A 117 6.07 -0.46 -10.10
N PRO A 118 5.45 0.31 -11.01
CA PRO A 118 5.08 1.69 -10.73
C PRO A 118 4.03 1.78 -9.63
N GLN A 119 3.91 2.99 -9.06
CA GLN A 119 2.79 3.34 -8.22
C GLN A 119 1.81 4.23 -8.98
N ALA A 120 0.54 4.14 -8.66
CA ALA A 120 -0.48 4.99 -9.24
C ALA A 120 -1.31 5.69 -8.15
N ILE A 121 -1.62 6.97 -8.35
CA ILE A 121 -2.62 7.69 -7.56
C ILE A 121 -3.81 7.96 -8.45
N THR A 122 -5.02 7.66 -7.97
CA THR A 122 -6.26 8.05 -8.64
C THR A 122 -7.12 8.87 -7.68
N SER A 123 -7.86 9.86 -8.19
CA SER A 123 -8.58 10.79 -7.32
C SER A 123 -9.83 11.34 -7.97
N THR A 124 -10.82 11.69 -7.13
CA THR A 124 -11.98 12.53 -7.50
C THR A 124 -11.59 14.00 -7.66
N HIS A 125 -10.40 14.42 -7.20
CA HIS A 125 -9.88 15.78 -7.24
C HIS A 125 -8.64 15.88 -8.13
N PRO A 126 -8.37 17.04 -8.73
CA PRO A 126 -7.15 17.25 -9.51
C PRO A 126 -5.88 16.86 -8.73
N ILE A 127 -4.96 16.25 -9.46
CA ILE A 127 -3.67 15.82 -8.94
C ILE A 127 -2.59 16.66 -9.61
N ASP A 128 -1.83 17.41 -8.80
CA ASP A 128 -0.66 18.12 -9.27
C ASP A 128 0.56 17.18 -9.14
N ASN A 129 1.24 16.94 -10.26
CA ASN A 129 2.52 16.23 -10.25
C ASN A 129 3.60 17.19 -9.73
N ILE A 130 4.18 16.86 -8.57
CA ILE A 130 5.25 17.66 -7.98
C ILE A 130 6.60 17.11 -8.44
N ASP A 131 6.86 15.81 -8.21
CA ASP A 131 8.10 15.17 -8.62
C ASP A 131 7.95 13.66 -8.81
N ARG A 132 8.89 13.07 -9.55
CA ARG A 132 9.04 11.63 -9.74
C ARG A 132 10.50 11.26 -9.63
N ILE A 133 10.80 10.38 -8.69
CA ILE A 133 12.10 9.74 -8.58
C ILE A 133 12.06 8.48 -9.46
N ILE A 134 12.65 8.56 -10.64
CA ILE A 134 12.55 7.50 -11.67
C ILE A 134 13.85 6.76 -11.95
N GLY A 135 14.90 7.02 -11.18
CA GLY A 135 16.15 6.30 -11.26
C GLY A 135 17.06 6.70 -12.41
N ASN A 136 17.07 7.96 -12.78
CA ASN A 136 17.92 8.52 -13.82
C ASN A 136 19.16 9.17 -13.20
N GLY A 137 20.25 8.43 -13.03
CA GLY A 137 21.50 8.98 -12.51
C GLY A 137 21.57 8.94 -10.97
N ALA A 138 21.55 10.09 -10.30
CA ALA A 138 21.74 10.17 -8.85
C ALA A 138 20.66 9.45 -8.03
N ASP A 139 19.43 9.39 -8.56
CA ASP A 139 18.29 8.71 -7.96
C ASP A 139 18.23 7.20 -8.24
N SER A 140 19.24 6.64 -8.89
CA SER A 140 19.31 5.20 -9.24
C SER A 140 19.29 4.25 -8.05
N VAL A 141 19.45 4.77 -6.84
CA VAL A 141 19.32 4.01 -5.60
C VAL A 141 17.87 3.56 -5.36
N VAL A 142 16.86 4.27 -5.88
CA VAL A 142 15.43 3.91 -5.67
C VAL A 142 15.01 2.91 -6.75
N LEU A 143 14.84 1.63 -6.37
CA LEU A 143 14.68 0.52 -7.32
C LEU A 143 13.41 0.64 -8.17
N HIS A 144 12.25 0.78 -7.53
CA HIS A 144 10.96 0.85 -8.24
C HIS A 144 10.47 2.30 -8.44
N GLY A 145 11.34 3.27 -8.12
CA GLY A 145 11.00 4.68 -8.15
C GLY A 145 10.06 5.10 -7.00
N CYS A 146 9.70 6.38 -7.03
CA CYS A 146 8.83 7.00 -6.05
C CYS A 146 8.07 8.15 -6.72
N GLY A 147 6.85 8.40 -6.31
CA GLY A 147 6.07 9.53 -6.78
C GLY A 147 5.75 10.51 -5.67
N TRP A 148 5.81 11.81 -5.96
CA TRP A 148 5.30 12.87 -5.10
C TRP A 148 4.28 13.69 -5.86
N ALA A 149 3.04 13.64 -5.38
CA ALA A 149 1.91 14.38 -5.91
C ALA A 149 1.26 15.25 -4.83
N GLN A 150 0.52 16.25 -5.27
CA GLN A 150 -0.25 17.12 -4.38
C GLN A 150 -1.72 17.12 -4.80
N ILE A 151 -2.62 16.95 -3.85
CA ILE A 151 -4.06 17.02 -4.06
C ILE A 151 -4.64 18.14 -3.20
N LYS A 152 -5.43 19.03 -3.83
CA LYS A 152 -6.15 20.08 -3.11
C LYS A 152 -7.55 19.57 -2.78
N PHE A 153 -7.78 19.26 -1.51
CA PHE A 153 -9.07 18.84 -0.99
C PHE A 153 -9.67 19.93 -0.09
N ARG A 154 -10.82 20.48 -0.47
CA ARG A 154 -11.52 21.54 0.31
C ARG A 154 -10.62 22.70 0.76
N GLY A 155 -9.70 23.11 -0.10
CA GLY A 155 -8.76 24.20 0.21
C GLY A 155 -7.51 23.77 0.98
N LYS A 156 -7.43 22.53 1.45
CA LYS A 156 -6.25 21.95 2.10
C LYS A 156 -5.38 21.26 1.05
N ARG A 157 -4.07 21.42 1.14
CA ARG A 157 -3.10 20.72 0.28
C ARG A 157 -2.61 19.45 0.98
N LEU A 158 -2.77 18.32 0.33
CA LEU A 158 -2.27 17.03 0.77
C LEU A 158 -1.06 16.66 -0.08
N ASN A 159 0.11 16.56 0.53
CA ASN A 159 1.31 16.03 -0.12
C ASN A 159 1.30 14.50 0.04
N ILE A 160 1.36 13.78 -1.06
CA ILE A 160 1.29 12.32 -1.11
C ILE A 160 2.57 11.79 -1.75
N VAL A 161 3.37 11.08 -0.97
CA VAL A 161 4.55 10.36 -1.41
C VAL A 161 4.21 8.88 -1.50
N THR A 162 4.38 8.28 -2.68
CA THR A 162 4.13 6.85 -2.92
C THR A 162 5.43 6.13 -3.18
N LEU A 163 5.60 4.94 -2.64
CA LEU A 163 6.81 4.16 -2.83
C LEU A 163 6.52 2.64 -2.89
N HIS A 164 7.50 1.92 -3.41
CA HIS A 164 7.62 0.47 -3.27
C HIS A 164 9.12 0.18 -3.17
N LEU A 165 9.61 -0.24 -1.99
CA LEU A 165 11.03 -0.49 -1.77
C LEU A 165 11.43 -1.88 -2.26
N ALA A 166 12.72 -2.07 -2.49
CA ALA A 166 13.29 -3.33 -3.00
C ALA A 166 12.78 -4.57 -2.22
N PRO A 167 12.23 -5.60 -2.90
CA PRO A 167 11.55 -6.70 -2.22
C PRO A 167 12.51 -7.77 -1.65
N HIS A 168 13.73 -7.84 -2.18
CA HIS A 168 14.63 -8.97 -1.92
C HIS A 168 15.48 -8.78 -0.67
N GLN A 169 15.98 -9.91 -0.12
CA GLN A 169 16.95 -9.92 0.97
C GLN A 169 18.37 -9.57 0.50
N TRP A 170 18.63 -9.56 -0.80
CA TRP A 170 19.88 -9.19 -1.44
C TRP A 170 19.77 -7.84 -2.15
N ALA A 171 20.93 -7.21 -2.39
CA ALA A 171 21.00 -5.96 -3.15
C ALA A 171 20.61 -6.19 -4.62
N PRO A 172 19.93 -5.22 -5.28
CA PRO A 172 19.60 -5.31 -6.69
C PRO A 172 20.82 -5.43 -7.62
N GLY A 173 20.58 -5.92 -8.85
CA GLY A 173 21.58 -5.91 -9.91
C GLY A 173 22.65 -7.00 -9.83
N LEU A 174 22.55 -7.96 -8.93
CA LEU A 174 23.52 -9.03 -8.79
C LEU A 174 23.37 -10.09 -9.91
N PRO A 175 24.51 -10.55 -10.49
CA PRO A 175 24.51 -11.33 -11.73
C PRO A 175 24.19 -12.81 -11.56
N SER A 176 24.34 -13.39 -10.36
CA SER A 176 24.16 -14.83 -10.14
C SER A 176 23.44 -15.15 -8.83
N ASP A 177 22.93 -16.38 -8.73
CA ASP A 177 22.27 -16.85 -7.51
C ASP A 177 23.27 -16.99 -6.34
N GLU A 178 24.53 -17.33 -6.60
CA GLU A 178 25.56 -17.37 -5.57
C GLU A 178 25.84 -15.96 -5.02
N ALA A 179 25.89 -14.95 -5.91
CA ALA A 179 26.07 -13.55 -5.49
C ALA A 179 24.86 -13.06 -4.68
N ARG A 180 23.64 -13.42 -5.09
CA ARG A 180 22.39 -13.09 -4.36
C ARG A 180 22.36 -13.74 -2.98
N LYS A 181 22.73 -15.03 -2.89
CA LYS A 181 22.80 -15.75 -1.62
C LYS A 181 23.81 -15.11 -0.68
N ALA A 182 25.03 -14.85 -1.14
CA ALA A 182 26.06 -14.18 -0.34
C ALA A 182 25.63 -12.76 0.10
N SER A 183 24.92 -12.03 -0.73
CA SER A 183 24.38 -10.70 -0.42
C SER A 183 23.28 -10.80 0.66
N ALA A 184 22.37 -11.78 0.55
CA ALA A 184 21.33 -12.02 1.54
C ALA A 184 21.91 -12.40 2.92
N GLU A 185 22.95 -13.23 2.97
CA GLU A 185 23.67 -13.57 4.20
C GLU A 185 24.29 -12.34 4.89
N ARG A 186 24.62 -11.30 4.14
CA ARG A 186 25.13 -10.01 4.66
C ARG A 186 24.02 -8.97 4.89
N CYS A 187 22.73 -9.36 4.73
CA CYS A 187 21.56 -8.47 4.86
C CYS A 187 21.65 -7.22 3.97
N GLU A 188 22.20 -7.34 2.76
CA GLU A 188 22.41 -6.19 1.87
C GLU A 188 21.10 -5.63 1.32
N GLY A 189 20.05 -6.44 1.18
CA GLY A 189 18.71 -5.96 0.81
C GLY A 189 18.12 -5.00 1.84
N ASP A 190 18.25 -5.29 3.13
CA ASP A 190 17.78 -4.38 4.20
C ASP A 190 18.57 -3.06 4.20
N LYS A 191 19.90 -3.14 4.03
CA LYS A 191 20.75 -1.96 3.92
C LYS A 191 20.42 -1.14 2.70
N TYR A 192 20.08 -1.80 1.58
CA TYR A 192 19.67 -1.14 0.35
C TYR A 192 18.35 -0.37 0.56
N ARG A 193 17.31 -0.99 1.14
CA ARG A 193 16.05 -0.31 1.50
C ARG A 193 16.27 0.89 2.41
N ARG A 194 17.23 0.79 3.32
CA ARG A 194 17.60 1.92 4.19
C ARG A 194 18.17 3.09 3.38
N MET A 195 18.94 2.84 2.31
CA MET A 195 19.42 3.89 1.40
C MET A 195 18.27 4.45 0.55
N GLU A 196 17.38 3.60 0.04
CA GLU A 196 16.20 4.04 -0.72
C GLU A 196 15.34 5.02 0.07
N ILE A 197 14.95 4.65 1.30
CA ILE A 197 14.07 5.49 2.12
C ILE A 197 14.75 6.80 2.53
N GLN A 198 16.06 6.79 2.79
CA GLN A 198 16.81 7.99 3.04
C GLN A 198 16.73 8.93 1.84
N TYR A 199 17.05 8.44 0.66
CA TYR A 199 17.01 9.23 -0.57
C TYR A 199 15.60 9.80 -0.83
N ILE A 200 14.57 8.98 -0.72
CA ILE A 200 13.18 9.41 -0.87
C ILE A 200 12.83 10.55 0.09
N CYS A 201 13.13 10.40 1.38
CA CYS A 201 12.82 11.43 2.37
C CYS A 201 13.61 12.72 2.15
N GLU A 202 14.89 12.63 1.79
CA GLU A 202 15.75 13.79 1.49
C GLU A 202 15.27 14.57 0.27
N HIS A 203 14.64 13.92 -0.71
CA HIS A 203 14.15 14.53 -1.96
C HIS A 203 12.65 14.82 -1.96
N THR A 204 11.95 14.54 -0.87
CA THR A 204 10.54 14.86 -0.71
C THR A 204 10.31 15.71 0.55
N VAL A 205 9.94 15.11 1.67
CA VAL A 205 9.55 15.81 2.89
C VAL A 205 10.64 16.74 3.43
N ALA A 206 11.90 16.35 3.34
CA ALA A 206 13.02 17.17 3.83
C ALA A 206 13.31 18.42 2.96
N THR A 207 12.77 18.49 1.74
CA THR A 207 12.86 19.69 0.90
C THR A 207 11.97 20.83 1.38
N HIS A 208 11.05 20.55 2.33
CA HIS A 208 10.13 21.51 2.94
C HIS A 208 10.44 21.67 4.43
N PRO A 209 11.10 22.76 4.84
CA PRO A 209 11.42 23.00 6.26
C PRO A 209 10.19 23.01 7.17
N GLU A 210 9.04 23.42 6.63
CA GLU A 210 7.75 23.50 7.34
C GLU A 210 6.91 22.21 7.24
N ALA A 211 7.46 21.13 6.67
CA ALA A 211 6.70 19.90 6.42
C ALA A 211 6.04 19.33 7.67
N GLY A 212 6.64 19.54 8.86
CA GLY A 212 6.06 19.14 10.14
C GLY A 212 4.72 19.81 10.47
N ASP A 213 4.46 20.99 9.91
CA ASP A 213 3.24 21.79 10.10
C ASP A 213 2.27 21.69 8.92
N GLU A 214 2.65 20.96 7.87
CA GLU A 214 1.85 20.73 6.66
C GLU A 214 1.20 19.34 6.66
N TYR A 215 0.29 19.12 5.72
CA TYR A 215 -0.34 17.81 5.50
C TYR A 215 0.48 16.97 4.54
N TRP A 216 1.35 16.13 5.09
CA TRP A 216 2.15 15.16 4.36
C TRP A 216 1.75 13.73 4.73
N MET A 217 1.74 12.86 3.73
CA MET A 217 1.64 11.42 3.91
C MET A 217 2.62 10.70 2.99
N MET A 218 3.18 9.62 3.49
CA MET A 218 4.03 8.70 2.73
C MET A 218 3.48 7.29 2.91
N MET A 219 3.26 6.58 1.83
CA MET A 219 2.69 5.24 1.88
C MET A 219 3.22 4.34 0.78
N GLY A 220 3.21 3.06 1.04
CA GLY A 220 3.71 2.07 0.10
C GLY A 220 3.94 0.71 0.74
N ASP A 221 4.49 -0.20 -0.07
CA ASP A 221 5.12 -1.41 0.38
C ASP A 221 6.60 -1.11 0.70
N PHE A 222 6.91 -1.13 1.99
CA PHE A 222 8.27 -0.85 2.47
C PHE A 222 9.18 -2.08 2.46
N ASN A 223 8.62 -3.27 2.24
CA ASN A 223 9.35 -4.53 2.28
C ASN A 223 10.26 -4.70 3.51
N SER A 224 9.90 -4.04 4.62
CA SER A 224 10.68 -3.91 5.85
C SER A 224 9.79 -4.06 7.08
N ARG A 225 10.40 -4.20 8.24
CA ARG A 225 9.72 -4.40 9.55
C ARG A 225 9.93 -3.20 10.45
N SER A 226 8.88 -2.79 11.15
CA SER A 226 8.95 -1.70 12.13
C SER A 226 9.38 -2.20 13.51
N ARG A 227 10.20 -1.41 14.18
CA ARG A 227 10.52 -1.61 15.60
C ARG A 227 9.27 -1.55 16.48
N ALA A 228 8.26 -0.78 16.10
CA ALA A 228 6.99 -0.71 16.81
C ALA A 228 6.27 -2.06 16.89
N ASP A 229 6.47 -2.93 15.89
CA ASP A 229 5.92 -4.28 15.86
C ASP A 229 6.87 -5.35 16.45
N ASN A 230 8.03 -4.95 16.97
CA ASN A 230 9.08 -5.91 17.34
C ASN A 230 8.71 -6.80 18.54
N ALA A 231 7.70 -6.43 19.32
CA ALA A 231 7.11 -7.32 20.33
C ALA A 231 6.57 -8.62 19.73
N PHE A 232 6.11 -8.58 18.46
CA PHE A 232 5.63 -9.75 17.70
C PHE A 232 6.77 -10.48 16.98
N TYR A 233 7.69 -9.73 16.34
CA TYR A 233 8.77 -10.34 15.54
C TYR A 233 9.92 -10.86 16.39
N ARG A 234 10.25 -10.19 17.49
CA ARG A 234 11.34 -10.55 18.43
C ARG A 234 12.71 -10.57 17.75
N TYR A 235 12.95 -9.65 16.83
CA TYR A 235 14.28 -9.44 16.27
C TYR A 235 15.24 -8.81 17.29
N PRO A 236 16.55 -9.08 17.20
CA PRO A 236 17.56 -8.34 17.95
C PRO A 236 17.45 -6.82 17.72
N ASP A 237 17.82 -6.02 18.70
CA ASP A 237 17.70 -4.55 18.61
C ASP A 237 18.52 -3.93 17.45
N ASN A 238 19.57 -4.60 17.02
CA ASN A 238 20.42 -4.19 15.90
C ASN A 238 20.09 -4.92 14.58
N ASP A 239 18.95 -5.58 14.48
CA ASP A 239 18.54 -6.28 13.25
C ASP A 239 18.32 -5.28 12.11
N THR A 240 18.93 -5.57 10.96
CA THR A 240 18.87 -4.71 9.77
C THR A 240 17.47 -4.54 9.21
N LYS A 241 16.56 -5.49 9.47
CA LYS A 241 15.15 -5.41 9.07
C LYS A 241 14.42 -4.20 9.65
N LEU A 242 14.93 -3.62 10.73
CA LEU A 242 14.34 -2.47 11.42
C LEU A 242 14.84 -1.13 10.87
N TYR A 243 15.91 -1.09 10.08
CA TYR A 243 16.62 0.12 9.68
C TYR A 243 15.79 1.15 8.91
N VAL A 244 14.85 0.71 8.09
CA VAL A 244 13.98 1.60 7.30
C VAL A 244 13.13 2.47 8.24
N HIS A 245 12.41 1.81 9.14
CA HIS A 245 11.46 2.48 10.03
C HIS A 245 12.16 3.22 11.18
N ASP A 246 13.33 2.76 11.62
CA ASP A 246 14.19 3.51 12.55
C ASP A 246 14.65 4.85 11.95
N TYR A 247 14.97 4.86 10.65
CA TYR A 247 15.30 6.10 9.96
C TYR A 247 14.12 7.04 9.91
N ILE A 248 12.95 6.56 9.48
CA ILE A 248 11.75 7.39 9.39
C ILE A 248 11.44 8.02 10.75
N ALA A 249 11.43 7.22 11.80
CA ALA A 249 11.10 7.67 13.15
C ALA A 249 12.10 8.68 13.72
N SER A 250 13.39 8.59 13.35
CA SER A 250 14.44 9.44 13.91
C SER A 250 14.80 10.65 13.04
N GLN A 251 14.52 10.62 11.73
CA GLN A 251 15.01 11.63 10.78
C GLN A 251 13.90 12.39 10.05
N THR A 252 12.64 12.08 10.30
CA THR A 252 11.52 12.71 9.60
C THR A 252 10.39 13.12 10.58
N PRO A 253 9.49 14.04 10.18
CA PRO A 253 8.31 14.38 10.98
C PRO A 253 7.17 13.35 10.88
N TYR A 254 7.39 12.24 10.21
CA TYR A 254 6.37 11.21 9.97
C TYR A 254 6.09 10.34 11.20
N LEU A 255 4.83 10.04 11.39
CA LEU A 255 4.29 9.14 12.43
C LEU A 255 3.53 8.00 11.74
N ASP A 256 3.62 6.80 12.26
CA ASP A 256 2.90 5.62 11.75
C ASP A 256 1.42 5.72 12.10
N ALA A 257 0.57 5.92 11.09
CA ALA A 257 -0.86 6.19 11.30
C ALA A 257 -1.62 5.01 11.89
N LEU A 258 -1.28 3.78 11.53
CA LEU A 258 -1.90 2.56 12.10
C LEU A 258 -1.56 2.45 13.59
N LEU A 259 -0.28 2.61 13.93
CA LEU A 259 0.19 2.54 15.31
C LEU A 259 -0.41 3.63 16.19
N GLU A 260 -0.48 4.86 15.69
CA GLU A 260 -1.03 6.01 16.43
C GLU A 260 -2.55 5.89 16.67
N LYS A 261 -3.27 5.22 15.76
CA LYS A 261 -4.71 4.97 15.92
C LYS A 261 -5.01 3.72 16.74
N HIS A 262 -4.17 2.70 16.65
CA HIS A 262 -4.37 1.41 17.32
C HIS A 262 -3.07 0.96 18.02
N PRO A 263 -2.65 1.65 19.08
CA PRO A 263 -1.39 1.37 19.76
C PRO A 263 -1.37 -0.03 20.37
N GLY A 264 -0.27 -0.76 20.12
CA GLY A 264 -0.07 -2.10 20.67
C GLY A 264 -0.75 -3.23 19.89
N GLU A 265 -1.44 -2.91 18.78
CA GLU A 265 -2.03 -3.92 17.91
C GLU A 265 -1.07 -4.29 16.76
N MET A 266 -1.07 -5.58 16.37
CA MET A 266 -0.36 -6.03 15.17
C MET A 266 -1.27 -5.94 13.96
N HIS A 267 -0.89 -5.14 12.98
CA HIS A 267 -1.63 -4.92 11.74
C HIS A 267 -1.04 -5.78 10.62
N VAL A 268 -1.70 -6.90 10.30
CA VAL A 268 -1.23 -7.82 9.25
C VAL A 268 -1.68 -7.36 7.89
N THR A 269 -0.76 -6.90 7.05
CA THR A 269 -1.05 -6.48 5.67
C THR A 269 -0.75 -7.57 4.63
N MET A 270 -0.03 -8.62 5.00
CA MET A 270 0.37 -9.72 4.10
C MET A 270 -0.54 -10.95 4.24
N HIS A 271 -0.43 -11.88 3.30
CA HIS A 271 -1.02 -13.23 3.40
C HIS A 271 -0.43 -14.10 4.53
N TYR A 272 0.67 -13.68 5.13
CA TYR A 272 1.30 -14.27 6.33
C TYR A 272 1.40 -13.21 7.43
N PRO A 273 1.66 -13.59 8.70
CA PRO A 273 1.64 -12.65 9.82
C PRO A 273 2.79 -11.64 9.76
N ALA A 274 2.66 -10.67 8.87
CA ALA A 274 3.60 -9.58 8.69
C ALA A 274 2.89 -8.29 8.28
N ARG A 275 3.49 -7.16 8.63
CA ARG A 275 3.16 -5.83 8.12
C ARG A 275 4.33 -5.35 7.25
N LEU A 276 4.06 -5.11 5.97
CA LEU A 276 5.00 -4.54 5.01
C LEU A 276 4.51 -3.21 4.46
N ASP A 277 3.19 -3.00 4.53
CA ASP A 277 2.53 -1.80 4.05
C ASP A 277 2.32 -0.82 5.20
N TYR A 278 2.69 0.42 4.98
CA TYR A 278 2.61 1.47 5.99
C TYR A 278 2.01 2.74 5.41
N VAL A 279 1.35 3.50 6.28
CA VAL A 279 0.89 4.86 6.02
C VAL A 279 1.49 5.76 7.09
N TYR A 280 2.43 6.59 6.68
CA TYR A 280 3.06 7.59 7.54
C TYR A 280 2.43 8.96 7.31
N MET A 281 2.25 9.75 8.37
CA MET A 281 1.67 11.08 8.30
C MET A 281 2.39 12.05 9.21
N THR A 282 2.41 13.32 8.82
CA THR A 282 2.78 14.39 9.73
C THR A 282 1.71 14.60 10.80
N ARG A 283 2.09 15.16 11.95
CA ARG A 283 1.20 15.38 13.11
C ARG A 283 -0.09 16.10 12.72
N PRO A 284 -0.07 17.24 11.98
CA PRO A 284 -1.30 17.95 11.62
C PRO A 284 -2.29 17.10 10.81
N LEU A 285 -1.80 16.23 9.91
CA LEU A 285 -2.68 15.35 9.14
C LEU A 285 -3.19 14.18 9.99
N LEU A 286 -2.36 13.62 10.86
CA LEU A 286 -2.73 12.55 11.77
C LEU A 286 -3.85 13.00 12.76
N GLU A 287 -3.81 14.24 13.24
CA GLU A 287 -4.88 14.83 14.06
C GLU A 287 -6.21 14.98 13.31
N ARG A 288 -6.16 15.07 11.99
CA ARG A 288 -7.34 15.05 11.11
C ARG A 288 -7.79 13.64 10.71
N THR A 289 -6.99 12.64 11.00
CA THR A 289 -7.32 11.24 10.73
C THR A 289 -8.30 10.75 11.79
N VAL A 290 -9.49 10.38 11.33
CA VAL A 290 -10.54 9.80 12.18
C VAL A 290 -10.25 8.32 12.42
N GLU A 291 -9.90 7.60 11.34
CA GLU A 291 -9.62 6.17 11.37
C GLU A 291 -8.51 5.82 10.37
N CYS A 292 -7.69 4.83 10.74
CA CYS A 292 -6.72 4.20 9.85
C CYS A 292 -6.71 2.70 10.17
N ARG A 293 -7.07 1.84 9.22
CA ARG A 293 -7.20 0.40 9.47
C ARG A 293 -6.82 -0.44 8.27
N VAL A 294 -6.37 -1.67 8.52
CA VAL A 294 -6.27 -2.71 7.50
C VAL A 294 -7.68 -3.20 7.15
N CYS A 295 -7.96 -3.37 5.87
CA CYS A 295 -9.25 -3.84 5.40
C CYS A 295 -9.28 -5.38 5.32
N HIS A 296 -10.24 -5.99 5.99
CA HIS A 296 -10.45 -7.44 6.04
C HIS A 296 -11.76 -7.85 5.36
N ASP A 297 -12.09 -7.24 4.23
CA ASP A 297 -13.26 -7.64 3.44
C ASP A 297 -13.07 -9.02 2.81
N PHE A 298 -14.17 -9.70 2.58
CA PHE A 298 -14.16 -10.98 1.88
C PHE A 298 -13.42 -10.92 0.53
N TYR A 299 -13.56 -9.82 -0.22
CA TYR A 299 -12.87 -9.64 -1.50
C TYR A 299 -11.37 -9.44 -1.34
N THR A 300 -10.92 -8.77 -0.28
CA THR A 300 -9.50 -8.38 -0.11
C THR A 300 -8.68 -9.39 0.69
N GLU A 301 -9.31 -10.42 1.25
CA GLU A 301 -8.57 -11.48 1.95
C GLU A 301 -7.73 -12.30 0.97
N PRO A 302 -6.42 -12.41 1.19
CA PRO A 302 -5.55 -13.18 0.32
C PRO A 302 -5.90 -14.67 0.30
N VAL A 303 -6.26 -15.19 -0.87
CA VAL A 303 -6.54 -16.62 -1.07
C VAL A 303 -5.57 -17.18 -2.09
N ARG A 304 -4.84 -18.23 -1.70
CA ARG A 304 -3.95 -18.91 -2.62
C ARG A 304 -4.72 -19.79 -3.57
N ASP A 305 -4.45 -19.65 -4.86
CA ASP A 305 -4.87 -20.61 -5.87
C ASP A 305 -3.77 -21.66 -6.07
N PRO A 306 -4.01 -22.92 -5.70
CA PRO A 306 -3.00 -23.99 -5.84
C PRO A 306 -2.66 -24.33 -7.31
N GLN A 307 -3.46 -23.87 -8.27
CA GLN A 307 -3.23 -24.05 -9.70
C GLN A 307 -2.36 -22.94 -10.31
N GLN A 308 -2.12 -21.86 -9.54
CA GLN A 308 -1.32 -20.73 -9.96
C GLN A 308 0.11 -20.79 -9.42
N LEU A 309 0.95 -19.85 -9.87
CA LEU A 309 2.31 -19.70 -9.40
C LEU A 309 2.34 -19.57 -7.87
N SER A 310 3.39 -20.08 -7.26
CA SER A 310 3.50 -20.16 -5.79
C SER A 310 3.46 -18.82 -5.06
N ASN A 311 3.78 -17.75 -5.79
CA ASN A 311 3.80 -16.37 -5.29
C ASN A 311 2.56 -15.54 -5.67
N PHE A 312 1.57 -16.11 -6.36
CA PHE A 312 0.32 -15.42 -6.71
C PHE A 312 -0.80 -15.74 -5.72
N TRP A 313 -1.50 -14.69 -5.32
CA TRP A 313 -2.61 -14.73 -4.38
C TRP A 313 -3.79 -13.93 -4.96
N ARG A 314 -5.00 -14.35 -4.68
CA ARG A 314 -6.24 -13.68 -5.12
C ARG A 314 -6.87 -12.91 -3.99
N PRO A 315 -7.25 -11.64 -4.21
CA PRO A 315 -6.97 -10.80 -5.39
C PRO A 315 -5.55 -10.26 -5.39
N SER A 316 -4.89 -10.23 -4.24
CA SER A 316 -3.50 -9.83 -3.99
C SER A 316 -2.96 -10.60 -2.79
N ASP A 317 -1.65 -10.69 -2.62
CA ASP A 317 -1.00 -11.20 -1.41
C ASP A 317 -0.94 -10.17 -0.28
N HIS A 318 -1.34 -8.93 -0.55
CA HIS A 318 -1.48 -7.85 0.42
C HIS A 318 -2.95 -7.52 0.72
N ARG A 319 -3.20 -6.90 1.89
CA ARG A 319 -4.48 -6.30 2.27
C ARG A 319 -4.44 -4.79 2.15
N PRO A 320 -5.55 -4.15 1.76
CA PRO A 320 -5.61 -2.69 1.70
C PRO A 320 -5.55 -2.04 3.07
N ILE A 321 -5.08 -0.78 3.09
CA ILE A 321 -5.23 0.14 4.21
C ILE A 321 -6.24 1.21 3.82
N VAL A 322 -7.21 1.45 4.69
CA VAL A 322 -8.25 2.48 4.53
C VAL A 322 -8.03 3.56 5.56
N VAL A 323 -8.00 4.80 5.11
CA VAL A 323 -7.84 5.98 5.96
C VAL A 323 -9.01 6.93 5.78
N ASP A 324 -9.65 7.30 6.86
CA ASP A 324 -10.75 8.25 6.91
C ASP A 324 -10.32 9.55 7.60
N PHE A 325 -10.47 10.69 6.92
CA PHE A 325 -10.07 12.03 7.39
C PHE A 325 -11.27 12.93 7.61
N LYS A 326 -11.07 13.92 8.48
CA LYS A 326 -11.91 15.10 8.63
C LYS A 326 -11.11 16.36 8.25
N LEU A 327 -11.07 16.65 6.95
CA LEU A 327 -10.32 17.76 6.35
C LEU A 327 -11.16 19.02 6.18
#